data_8c8c6c1150b26452526441b40b562f33
#
_entry.id   8c8c6c1150b26452526441b40b562f33
#
_cell.length_a   1.000
_cell.length_b   1.000
_cell.length_c   1.000
_cell.angle_alpha   90.00
_cell.angle_beta   90.00
_cell.angle_gamma   90.00
#
_symmetry.space_group_name_H-M   'P 1'
#
loop_
_entity.id
_entity.type
_entity.pdbx_description
1 polymer ?
#
loop_
_entity_poly.entity_id
_entity_poly.type
_entity_poly.pdbx_seq_one_letter_code
_entity_poly.pdbx_strand_id
1 'polypeptide(L)'
;DAGYARKVIGPLVETIHIATLGTAATVVVAFPVAFLAARNTTFNSFTWFIGRFILVASRSVNTVVWGLLFVAVFGPGPMAGIWAITFRSVGFLGKLVAEAIEEIDAGVVEAIEATGASRLQVLWIGILPQVLPVIYGTTVYRWDINIRESSVLGFVGAGGIGIVLYAAINQFRWQEVTVILIAVFGVVILSEFISAAVRRRIT
;
A
#
# COMPACT_ATOMS: atom_id res chain seq x y z
N ASP A 1 -19.46 0.26 -27.77
CA ASP A 1 -19.34 -1.16 -28.15
C ASP A 1 -19.30 -2.06 -26.93
N ALA A 2 -20.41 -2.75 -26.65
CA ALA A 2 -20.50 -3.69 -25.52
C ALA A 2 -19.45 -4.83 -25.59
N GLY A 3 -18.98 -5.16 -26.79
CA GLY A 3 -17.93 -6.18 -27.02
C GLY A 3 -16.55 -5.73 -26.54
N TYR A 4 -16.23 -4.45 -26.61
CA TYR A 4 -14.96 -3.91 -26.13
C TYR A 4 -14.96 -3.72 -24.60
N ALA A 5 -16.07 -3.27 -24.02
CA ALA A 5 -16.21 -3.18 -22.58
C ALA A 5 -15.91 -4.51 -21.88
N ARG A 6 -16.29 -5.63 -22.48
CA ARG A 6 -16.00 -6.98 -21.97
C ARG A 6 -14.49 -7.32 -21.98
N LYS A 7 -13.74 -6.79 -22.95
CA LYS A 7 -12.26 -6.96 -23.03
C LYS A 7 -11.51 -6.14 -21.98
N VAL A 8 -12.10 -5.06 -21.50
CA VAL A 8 -11.52 -4.17 -20.49
C VAL A 8 -11.63 -4.75 -19.07
N ILE A 9 -12.62 -5.62 -18.81
CA ILE A 9 -12.87 -6.19 -17.47
C ILE A 9 -11.66 -6.98 -16.95
N GLY A 10 -11.04 -7.82 -17.76
CA GLY A 10 -9.90 -8.64 -17.34
C GLY A 10 -8.73 -7.78 -16.82
N PRO A 11 -8.19 -6.86 -17.63
CA PRO A 11 -7.13 -5.93 -17.18
C PRO A 11 -7.54 -5.02 -16.01
N LEU A 12 -8.83 -4.69 -15.89
CA LEU A 12 -9.35 -3.92 -14.78
C LEU A 12 -9.30 -4.70 -13.46
N VAL A 13 -9.73 -5.95 -13.49
CA VAL A 13 -9.64 -6.88 -12.35
C VAL A 13 -8.18 -7.13 -11.98
N GLU A 14 -7.28 -7.26 -12.95
CA GLU A 14 -5.85 -7.37 -12.72
C GLU A 14 -5.30 -6.13 -11.98
N THR A 15 -5.72 -4.93 -12.36
CA THR A 15 -5.37 -3.68 -11.65
C THR A 15 -5.78 -3.72 -10.18
N ILE A 16 -6.99 -4.19 -9.89
CA ILE A 16 -7.50 -4.34 -8.52
C ILE A 16 -6.67 -5.38 -7.74
N HIS A 17 -6.32 -6.50 -8.38
CA HIS A 17 -5.48 -7.53 -7.77
C HIS A 17 -4.07 -7.00 -7.46
N ILE A 18 -3.44 -6.28 -8.38
CA ILE A 18 -2.12 -5.64 -8.17
C ILE A 18 -2.18 -4.71 -6.96
N ALA A 19 -3.17 -3.84 -6.88
CA ALA A 19 -3.35 -2.92 -5.77
C ALA A 19 -3.60 -3.64 -4.44
N THR A 20 -4.45 -4.67 -4.44
CA THR A 20 -4.83 -5.41 -3.24
C THR A 20 -3.68 -6.25 -2.71
N LEU A 21 -3.02 -7.02 -3.58
CA LEU A 21 -1.87 -7.84 -3.20
C LEU A 21 -0.67 -6.98 -2.80
N GLY A 22 -0.43 -5.88 -3.52
CA GLY A 22 0.60 -4.91 -3.17
C GLY A 22 0.36 -4.26 -1.81
N THR A 23 -0.91 -3.93 -1.48
CA THR A 23 -1.26 -3.39 -0.16
C THR A 23 -1.11 -4.45 0.94
N ALA A 24 -1.54 -5.69 0.70
CA ALA A 24 -1.37 -6.78 1.66
C ALA A 24 0.11 -7.06 1.94
N ALA A 25 0.94 -7.14 0.90
CA ALA A 25 2.39 -7.29 1.04
C ALA A 25 3.01 -6.09 1.78
N THR A 26 2.51 -4.87 1.53
CA THR A 26 2.93 -3.67 2.26
C THR A 26 2.72 -3.81 3.76
N VAL A 27 1.55 -4.28 4.21
CA VAL A 27 1.27 -4.45 5.65
C VAL A 27 2.26 -5.41 6.28
N VAL A 28 2.52 -6.55 5.62
CA VAL A 28 3.46 -7.57 6.12
C VAL A 28 4.88 -7.02 6.27
N VAL A 29 5.36 -6.22 5.31
CA VAL A 29 6.71 -5.66 5.33
C VAL A 29 6.80 -4.42 6.20
N ALA A 30 5.80 -3.53 6.16
CA ALA A 30 5.80 -2.28 6.91
C ALA A 30 5.69 -2.49 8.43
N PHE A 31 4.98 -3.53 8.87
CA PHE A 31 4.78 -3.83 10.27
C PHE A 31 6.12 -3.98 11.04
N PRO A 32 7.02 -4.92 10.71
CA PRO A 32 8.30 -5.05 11.40
C PRO A 32 9.17 -3.80 11.26
N VAL A 33 9.17 -3.12 10.10
CA VAL A 33 9.95 -1.91 9.89
C VAL A 33 9.44 -0.76 10.76
N ALA A 34 8.12 -0.64 10.98
CA ALA A 34 7.54 0.38 11.85
C ALA A 34 8.00 0.20 13.31
N PHE A 35 8.03 -1.03 13.82
CA PHE A 35 8.53 -1.30 15.17
C PHE A 35 10.03 -1.01 15.31
N LEU A 36 10.83 -1.21 14.27
CA LEU A 36 12.23 -0.81 14.27
C LEU A 36 12.41 0.72 14.21
N ALA A 37 11.49 1.41 13.54
CA ALA A 37 11.55 2.85 13.34
C ALA A 37 10.96 3.67 14.49
N ALA A 38 10.19 3.08 15.39
CA ALA A 38 9.61 3.71 16.56
C ALA A 38 10.62 3.73 17.73
N ARG A 39 10.78 4.89 18.39
CA ARG A 39 11.79 5.09 19.45
C ARG A 39 11.53 4.25 20.71
N ASN A 40 10.28 4.04 21.05
CA ASN A 40 9.85 3.32 22.24
C ASN A 40 9.92 1.79 22.13
N THR A 41 10.04 1.25 20.91
CA THR A 41 10.09 -0.20 20.67
C THR A 41 11.40 -0.70 20.08
N THR A 42 12.25 0.19 19.59
CA THR A 42 13.55 -0.14 18.98
C THR A 42 14.57 -0.65 20.00
N PHE A 43 15.48 -1.52 19.59
CA PHE A 43 16.51 -2.11 20.46
C PHE A 43 17.67 -1.16 20.75
N ASN A 44 18.05 -0.35 19.75
CA ASN A 44 19.16 0.62 19.86
C ASN A 44 19.04 1.71 18.79
N SER A 45 19.86 2.77 18.92
CA SER A 45 19.87 3.89 17.98
C SER A 45 20.23 3.50 16.55
N PHE A 46 21.00 2.44 16.35
CA PHE A 46 21.38 1.96 15.02
C PHE A 46 20.18 1.30 14.31
N THR A 47 19.42 0.44 14.99
CA THR A 47 18.22 -0.18 14.43
C THR A 47 17.12 0.85 14.16
N TRP A 48 16.98 1.84 15.03
CA TRP A 48 16.11 2.98 14.79
C TRP A 48 16.50 3.75 13.52
N PHE A 49 17.79 4.06 13.35
CA PHE A 49 18.26 4.76 12.16
C PHE A 49 17.98 3.96 10.88
N ILE A 50 18.24 2.64 10.88
CA ILE A 50 17.96 1.76 9.74
C ILE A 50 16.46 1.76 9.43
N GLY A 51 15.59 1.57 10.43
CA GLY A 51 14.15 1.60 10.23
C GLY A 51 13.67 2.91 9.60
N ARG A 52 14.11 4.06 10.14
CA ARG A 52 13.79 5.37 9.59
C ARG A 52 14.35 5.57 8.18
N PHE A 53 15.57 5.12 7.93
CA PHE A 53 16.18 5.21 6.60
C PHE A 53 15.37 4.42 5.55
N ILE A 54 14.98 3.17 5.86
CA ILE A 54 14.14 2.34 4.97
C ILE A 54 12.82 3.07 4.66
N LEU A 55 12.15 3.61 5.67
CA LEU A 55 10.87 4.31 5.48
C LEU A 55 11.03 5.57 4.62
N VAL A 56 12.09 6.34 4.82
CA VAL A 56 12.37 7.55 4.03
C VAL A 56 12.76 7.20 2.60
N ALA A 57 13.68 6.26 2.40
CA ALA A 57 14.14 5.82 1.08
C ALA A 57 12.98 5.27 0.24
N SER A 58 12.13 4.41 0.83
CA SER A 58 10.98 3.80 0.19
C SER A 58 10.00 4.86 -0.38
N ARG A 59 9.67 5.88 0.37
CA ARG A 59 8.70 6.91 -0.04
C ARG A 59 9.29 8.05 -0.88
N SER A 60 10.63 8.18 -0.91
CA SER A 60 11.29 9.25 -1.68
C SER A 60 11.21 9.02 -3.18
N VAL A 61 11.03 7.77 -3.61
CA VAL A 61 10.96 7.38 -5.00
C VAL A 61 9.50 7.26 -5.45
N ASN A 62 9.19 7.77 -6.65
CA ASN A 62 7.85 7.67 -7.21
C ASN A 62 7.51 6.22 -7.58
N THR A 63 6.23 5.84 -7.49
CA THR A 63 5.73 4.49 -7.81
C THR A 63 6.09 4.05 -9.23
N VAL A 64 6.07 4.97 -10.20
CA VAL A 64 6.44 4.68 -11.60
C VAL A 64 7.92 4.29 -11.73
N VAL A 65 8.81 4.95 -10.97
CA VAL A 65 10.26 4.62 -10.96
C VAL A 65 10.48 3.25 -10.33
N TRP A 66 9.78 2.93 -9.23
CA TRP A 66 9.77 1.57 -8.68
C TRP A 66 9.24 0.56 -9.70
N GLY A 67 8.18 0.93 -10.46
CA GLY A 67 7.63 0.11 -11.53
C GLY A 67 8.67 -0.23 -12.60
N LEU A 68 9.39 0.77 -13.09
CA LEU A 68 10.47 0.58 -14.07
C LEU A 68 11.59 -0.34 -13.54
N LEU A 69 12.00 -0.13 -12.29
CA LEU A 69 13.01 -0.97 -11.65
C LEU A 69 12.58 -2.42 -11.58
N PHE A 70 11.34 -2.67 -11.11
CA PHE A 70 10.85 -4.05 -10.96
C PHE A 70 10.49 -4.70 -12.30
N VAL A 71 10.09 -3.95 -13.31
CA VAL A 71 9.97 -4.45 -14.68
C VAL A 71 11.32 -4.87 -15.23
N ALA A 72 12.40 -4.13 -14.92
CA ALA A 72 13.75 -4.54 -15.33
C ALA A 72 14.22 -5.82 -14.61
N VAL A 73 13.79 -6.07 -13.37
CA VAL A 73 14.19 -7.24 -12.57
C VAL A 73 13.34 -8.47 -12.87
N PHE A 74 12.00 -8.34 -12.87
CA PHE A 74 11.05 -9.45 -12.99
C PHE A 74 10.51 -9.63 -14.41
N GLY A 75 10.77 -8.68 -15.30
CA GLY A 75 10.10 -8.58 -16.59
C GLY A 75 8.75 -7.85 -16.50
N PRO A 76 8.15 -7.51 -17.67
CA PRO A 76 6.83 -6.91 -17.73
C PRO A 76 5.75 -7.84 -17.16
N GLY A 77 4.84 -7.29 -16.36
CA GLY A 77 3.73 -8.05 -15.80
C GLY A 77 3.28 -7.62 -14.41
N PRO A 78 2.22 -8.25 -13.88
CA PRO A 78 1.59 -7.85 -12.61
C PRO A 78 2.51 -7.97 -11.40
N MET A 79 3.48 -8.90 -11.43
CA MET A 79 4.45 -9.08 -10.34
C MET A 79 5.28 -7.82 -10.11
N ALA A 80 5.75 -7.18 -11.19
CA ALA A 80 6.47 -5.90 -11.10
C ALA A 80 5.60 -4.80 -10.47
N GLY A 81 4.31 -4.76 -10.83
CA GLY A 81 3.35 -3.81 -10.26
C GLY A 81 3.11 -4.02 -8.77
N ILE A 82 2.94 -5.26 -8.34
CA ILE A 82 2.76 -5.62 -6.92
C ILE A 82 3.97 -5.14 -6.09
N TRP A 83 5.19 -5.43 -6.52
CA TRP A 83 6.38 -5.00 -5.81
C TRP A 83 6.60 -3.49 -5.84
N ALA A 84 6.29 -2.82 -6.96
CA ALA A 84 6.37 -1.37 -7.06
C ALA A 84 5.46 -0.68 -6.03
N ILE A 85 4.21 -1.13 -5.93
CA ILE A 85 3.26 -0.65 -4.94
C ILE A 85 3.73 -0.97 -3.52
N THR A 86 4.18 -2.20 -3.29
CA THR A 86 4.66 -2.63 -1.96
C THR A 86 5.78 -1.74 -1.47
N PHE A 87 6.85 -1.61 -2.24
CA PHE A 87 8.03 -0.83 -1.82
C PHE A 87 7.69 0.64 -1.58
N ARG A 88 6.91 1.25 -2.46
CA ARG A 88 6.48 2.64 -2.29
C ARG A 88 5.60 2.82 -1.05
N SER A 89 4.70 1.88 -0.79
CA SER A 89 3.70 1.98 0.27
C SER A 89 4.27 1.66 1.65
N VAL A 90 5.32 0.84 1.74
CA VAL A 90 6.01 0.52 3.02
C VAL A 90 6.46 1.79 3.73
N GLY A 91 7.06 2.73 3.01
CA GLY A 91 7.52 3.97 3.61
C GLY A 91 6.41 4.86 4.14
N PHE A 92 5.23 4.85 3.49
CA PHE A 92 4.08 5.63 3.93
C PHE A 92 3.38 4.98 5.13
N LEU A 93 2.99 3.72 5.00
CA LEU A 93 2.26 2.99 6.03
C LEU A 93 3.14 2.79 7.26
N GLY A 94 4.40 2.37 7.08
CA GLY A 94 5.33 2.14 8.16
C GLY A 94 5.64 3.41 8.97
N LYS A 95 5.71 4.58 8.31
CA LYS A 95 5.87 5.86 9.01
C LYS A 95 4.69 6.16 9.93
N LEU A 96 3.46 6.09 9.43
CA LEU A 96 2.26 6.41 10.23
C LEU A 96 2.07 5.40 11.37
N VAL A 97 2.38 4.13 11.13
CA VAL A 97 2.35 3.11 12.19
C VAL A 97 3.44 3.35 13.23
N ALA A 98 4.66 3.73 12.82
CA ALA A 98 5.73 4.07 13.76
C ALA A 98 5.38 5.29 14.63
N GLU A 99 4.80 6.33 14.04
CA GLU A 99 4.29 7.50 14.77
C GLU A 99 3.19 7.11 15.77
N ALA A 100 2.23 6.27 15.34
CA ALA A 100 1.19 5.77 16.24
C ALA A 100 1.76 4.92 17.41
N ILE A 101 2.83 4.13 17.16
CA ILE A 101 3.53 3.39 18.22
C ILE A 101 4.21 4.36 19.19
N GLU A 102 4.76 5.48 18.71
CA GLU A 102 5.40 6.49 19.58
C GLU A 102 4.38 7.27 20.42
N GLU A 103 3.11 7.34 20.00
CA GLU A 103 2.02 8.10 20.65
C GLU A 103 1.15 7.25 21.58
N ILE A 104 1.44 5.96 21.83
CA ILE A 104 0.68 5.10 22.72
C ILE A 104 0.70 5.58 24.16
N ASP A 105 -0.31 5.20 24.94
CA ASP A 105 -0.36 5.44 26.37
C ASP A 105 0.70 4.59 27.10
N ALA A 106 1.75 5.25 27.59
CA ALA A 106 2.83 4.60 28.33
C ALA A 106 2.34 3.97 29.64
N GLY A 107 1.31 4.52 30.28
CA GLY A 107 0.75 3.97 31.52
C GLY A 107 0.18 2.58 31.36
N VAL A 108 -0.46 2.30 30.20
CA VAL A 108 -0.96 0.95 29.90
C VAL A 108 0.21 -0.03 29.74
N VAL A 109 1.29 0.40 29.08
CA VAL A 109 2.50 -0.42 28.89
C VAL A 109 3.17 -0.72 30.23
N GLU A 110 3.38 0.29 31.04
CA GLU A 110 3.98 0.17 32.39
C GLU A 110 3.16 -0.73 33.31
N ALA A 111 1.82 -0.63 33.27
CA ALA A 111 0.95 -1.49 34.05
C ALA A 111 1.08 -2.97 33.68
N ILE A 112 1.26 -3.28 32.38
CA ILE A 112 1.46 -4.65 31.91
C ILE A 112 2.88 -5.13 32.28
N GLU A 113 3.90 -4.30 32.14
CA GLU A 113 5.27 -4.62 32.55
C GLU A 113 5.35 -4.91 34.06
N ALA A 114 4.62 -4.17 34.89
CA ALA A 114 4.57 -4.38 36.33
C ALA A 114 4.00 -5.76 36.74
N THR A 115 3.24 -6.43 35.86
CA THR A 115 2.80 -7.82 36.09
C THR A 115 3.88 -8.87 35.82
N GLY A 116 5.08 -8.47 35.39
CA GLY A 116 6.17 -9.39 35.00
C GLY A 116 6.02 -9.93 33.58
N ALA A 117 5.23 -9.28 32.73
CA ALA A 117 5.03 -9.69 31.35
C ALA A 117 6.31 -9.60 30.53
N SER A 118 6.53 -10.60 29.66
CA SER A 118 7.65 -10.58 28.71
C SER A 118 7.44 -9.50 27.65
N ARG A 119 8.54 -9.08 26.96
CA ARG A 119 8.48 -8.06 25.89
C ARG A 119 7.47 -8.40 24.79
N LEU A 120 7.32 -9.68 24.43
CA LEU A 120 6.33 -10.11 23.44
C LEU A 120 4.89 -9.95 23.97
N GLN A 121 4.65 -10.25 25.25
CA GLN A 121 3.34 -10.03 25.86
C GLN A 121 2.97 -8.55 25.94
N VAL A 122 3.92 -7.70 26.30
CA VAL A 122 3.76 -6.22 26.26
C VAL A 122 3.41 -5.75 24.86
N LEU A 123 4.09 -6.24 23.85
CA LEU A 123 3.83 -5.89 22.46
C LEU A 123 2.40 -6.30 22.02
N TRP A 124 2.00 -7.54 22.28
CA TRP A 124 0.71 -8.06 21.84
C TRP A 124 -0.49 -7.54 22.64
N ILE A 125 -0.32 -7.29 23.93
CA ILE A 125 -1.42 -6.92 24.84
C ILE A 125 -1.43 -5.41 25.10
N GLY A 126 -0.25 -4.78 25.18
CA GLY A 126 -0.13 -3.37 25.53
C GLY A 126 -0.07 -2.45 24.31
N ILE A 127 0.77 -2.77 23.33
CA ILE A 127 1.05 -1.87 22.20
C ILE A 127 0.10 -2.11 21.04
N LEU A 128 0.03 -3.35 20.55
CA LEU A 128 -0.69 -3.68 19.32
C LEU A 128 -2.17 -3.27 19.36
N PRO A 129 -2.95 -3.49 20.42
CA PRO A 129 -4.36 -3.09 20.46
C PRO A 129 -4.57 -1.58 20.31
N GLN A 130 -3.64 -0.76 20.82
CA GLN A 130 -3.69 0.70 20.71
C GLN A 130 -3.41 1.17 19.27
N VAL A 131 -2.54 0.48 18.52
CA VAL A 131 -2.10 0.85 17.17
C VAL A 131 -2.99 0.25 16.09
N LEU A 132 -3.71 -0.85 16.36
CA LEU A 132 -4.55 -1.55 15.37
C LEU A 132 -5.53 -0.64 14.61
N PRO A 133 -6.27 0.28 15.25
CA PRO A 133 -7.17 1.17 14.53
C PRO A 133 -6.45 2.02 13.48
N VAL A 134 -5.24 2.52 13.81
CA VAL A 134 -4.41 3.30 12.90
C VAL A 134 -3.91 2.42 11.74
N ILE A 135 -3.48 1.18 12.03
CA ILE A 135 -3.05 0.23 11.00
C ILE A 135 -4.19 -0.04 10.01
N TYR A 136 -5.39 -0.35 10.49
CA TYR A 136 -6.53 -0.61 9.62
C TYR A 136 -6.93 0.62 8.81
N GLY A 137 -7.08 1.78 9.45
CA GLY A 137 -7.45 3.03 8.78
C GLY A 137 -6.46 3.41 7.69
N THR A 138 -5.16 3.34 7.99
CA THR A 138 -4.08 3.67 7.06
C THR A 138 -3.98 2.65 5.91
N THR A 139 -4.16 1.36 6.20
CA THR A 139 -4.14 0.30 5.18
C THR A 139 -5.26 0.49 4.16
N VAL A 140 -6.49 0.75 4.62
CA VAL A 140 -7.64 0.98 3.73
C VAL A 140 -7.46 2.26 2.91
N TYR A 141 -6.95 3.32 3.52
CA TYR A 141 -6.61 4.56 2.81
C TYR A 141 -5.54 4.33 1.75
N ARG A 142 -4.49 3.56 2.08
CA ARG A 142 -3.42 3.27 1.13
C ARG A 142 -3.88 2.35 0.00
N TRP A 143 -4.77 1.39 0.28
CA TRP A 143 -5.37 0.54 -0.74
C TRP A 143 -6.11 1.35 -1.81
N ASP A 144 -6.91 2.33 -1.42
CA ASP A 144 -7.60 3.22 -2.35
C ASP A 144 -6.62 4.01 -3.24
N ILE A 145 -5.54 4.55 -2.67
CA ILE A 145 -4.48 5.22 -3.44
C ILE A 145 -3.79 4.23 -4.39
N ASN A 146 -3.51 3.00 -3.94
CA ASN A 146 -2.83 1.98 -4.73
C ASN A 146 -3.65 1.53 -5.94
N ILE A 147 -4.98 1.55 -5.89
CA ILE A 147 -5.85 1.30 -7.07
C ILE A 147 -5.59 2.35 -8.15
N ARG A 148 -5.49 3.62 -7.78
CA ARG A 148 -5.18 4.70 -8.72
C ARG A 148 -3.76 4.57 -9.27
N GLU A 149 -2.78 4.31 -8.41
CA GLU A 149 -1.39 4.13 -8.81
C GLU A 149 -1.19 2.93 -9.73
N SER A 150 -1.88 1.79 -9.47
CA SER A 150 -1.78 0.58 -10.30
C SER A 150 -2.31 0.79 -11.72
N SER A 151 -3.31 1.67 -11.90
CA SER A 151 -3.80 2.02 -13.23
C SER A 151 -2.74 2.73 -14.09
N VAL A 152 -1.83 3.48 -13.47
CA VAL A 152 -0.74 4.19 -14.15
C VAL A 152 0.48 3.30 -14.38
N LEU A 153 0.73 2.32 -13.49
CA LEU A 153 1.89 1.42 -13.59
C LEU A 153 1.94 0.60 -14.88
N GLY A 154 0.78 0.37 -15.51
CA GLY A 154 0.72 -0.30 -16.81
C GLY A 154 1.43 0.44 -17.94
N PHE A 155 1.60 1.77 -17.88
CA PHE A 155 2.37 2.55 -18.85
C PHE A 155 3.85 2.17 -18.89
N VAL A 156 4.37 1.65 -17.79
CA VAL A 156 5.76 1.16 -17.70
C VAL A 156 5.85 -0.36 -17.80
N GLY A 157 4.77 -1.03 -18.19
CA GLY A 157 4.74 -2.48 -18.37
C GLY A 157 4.51 -3.29 -17.09
N ALA A 158 4.11 -2.65 -15.99
CA ALA A 158 3.91 -3.31 -14.69
C ALA A 158 2.49 -3.91 -14.50
N GLY A 159 1.82 -4.30 -15.58
CA GLY A 159 0.53 -5.00 -15.56
C GLY A 159 -0.69 -4.08 -15.54
N GLY A 160 -1.87 -4.69 -15.52
CA GLY A 160 -3.15 -4.01 -15.36
C GLY A 160 -3.66 -3.24 -16.57
N ILE A 161 -4.71 -2.45 -16.31
CA ILE A 161 -5.45 -1.70 -17.34
C ILE A 161 -4.59 -0.67 -18.08
N GLY A 162 -3.53 -0.17 -17.46
CA GLY A 162 -2.64 0.82 -18.06
C GLY A 162 -1.92 0.33 -19.31
N ILE A 163 -1.65 -0.97 -19.45
CA ILE A 163 -1.07 -1.55 -20.67
C ILE A 163 -2.04 -1.40 -21.85
N VAL A 164 -3.31 -1.70 -21.59
CA VAL A 164 -4.38 -1.61 -22.62
C VAL A 164 -4.61 -0.14 -22.99
N LEU A 165 -4.60 0.75 -22.00
CA LEU A 165 -4.72 2.19 -22.22
C LEU A 165 -3.56 2.72 -23.08
N TYR A 166 -2.33 2.35 -22.73
CA TYR A 166 -1.14 2.72 -23.50
C TYR A 166 -1.19 2.24 -24.95
N ALA A 167 -1.59 0.99 -25.17
CA ALA A 167 -1.75 0.43 -26.50
C ALA A 167 -2.84 1.17 -27.32
N ALA A 168 -3.98 1.50 -26.70
CA ALA A 168 -5.05 2.23 -27.36
C ALA A 168 -4.63 3.66 -27.77
N ILE A 169 -3.89 4.35 -26.89
CA ILE A 169 -3.34 5.70 -27.17
C ILE A 169 -2.37 5.64 -28.35
N ASN A 170 -1.41 4.72 -28.36
CA ASN A 170 -0.41 4.61 -29.42
C ASN A 170 -1.02 4.21 -30.78
N GLN A 171 -2.19 3.59 -30.79
CA GLN A 171 -2.93 3.21 -32.01
C GLN A 171 -3.99 4.27 -32.38
N PHE A 172 -4.03 5.43 -31.69
CA PHE A 172 -5.00 6.51 -31.91
C PHE A 172 -6.46 6.07 -31.83
N ARG A 173 -6.76 5.03 -31.05
CA ARG A 173 -8.12 4.49 -30.86
C ARG A 173 -8.87 5.27 -29.77
N TRP A 174 -9.20 6.51 -30.03
CA TRP A 174 -9.76 7.43 -29.03
C TRP A 174 -11.08 6.95 -28.40
N GLN A 175 -11.91 6.23 -29.13
CA GLN A 175 -13.13 5.61 -28.58
C GLN A 175 -12.83 4.57 -27.50
N GLU A 176 -11.81 3.72 -27.73
CA GLU A 176 -11.36 2.73 -26.76
C GLU A 176 -10.72 3.38 -25.54
N VAL A 177 -9.91 4.42 -25.76
CA VAL A 177 -9.32 5.24 -24.67
C VAL A 177 -10.43 5.80 -23.76
N THR A 178 -11.49 6.36 -24.35
CA THR A 178 -12.61 6.91 -23.58
C THR A 178 -13.30 5.84 -22.74
N VAL A 179 -13.56 4.65 -23.29
CA VAL A 179 -14.17 3.54 -22.55
C VAL A 179 -13.29 3.09 -21.39
N ILE A 180 -11.97 2.97 -21.61
CA ILE A 180 -11.02 2.58 -20.58
C ILE A 180 -10.98 3.63 -19.45
N LEU A 181 -10.91 4.91 -19.78
CA LEU A 181 -10.90 6.00 -18.80
C LEU A 181 -12.17 6.03 -17.95
N ILE A 182 -13.34 5.83 -18.56
CA ILE A 182 -14.61 5.74 -17.84
C ILE A 182 -14.60 4.53 -16.89
N ALA A 183 -14.10 3.38 -17.34
CA ALA A 183 -14.00 2.18 -16.52
C ALA A 183 -13.04 2.38 -15.32
N VAL A 184 -11.87 2.96 -15.54
CA VAL A 184 -10.91 3.30 -14.48
C VAL A 184 -11.53 4.27 -13.48
N PHE A 185 -12.19 5.33 -13.97
CA PHE A 185 -12.86 6.30 -13.12
C PHE A 185 -13.97 5.67 -12.27
N GLY A 186 -14.75 4.75 -12.85
CA GLY A 186 -15.76 3.98 -12.13
C GLY A 186 -15.18 3.14 -10.99
N VAL A 187 -14.05 2.45 -11.23
CA VAL A 187 -13.37 1.66 -10.18
C VAL A 187 -12.79 2.55 -9.09
N VAL A 188 -12.20 3.71 -9.45
CA VAL A 188 -11.67 4.66 -8.48
C VAL A 188 -12.78 5.21 -7.58
N ILE A 189 -13.92 5.60 -8.14
CA ILE A 189 -15.07 6.05 -7.34
C ILE A 189 -15.56 4.93 -6.42
N LEU A 190 -15.67 3.71 -6.93
CA LEU A 190 -16.11 2.56 -6.13
C LEU A 190 -15.14 2.28 -4.97
N SER A 191 -13.84 2.30 -5.23
CA SER A 191 -12.81 2.10 -4.20
C SER A 191 -12.87 3.18 -3.11
N GLU A 192 -13.12 4.43 -3.48
CA GLU A 192 -13.27 5.54 -2.55
C GLU A 192 -14.49 5.35 -1.64
N PHE A 193 -15.66 4.96 -2.21
CA PHE A 193 -16.84 4.66 -1.41
C PHE A 193 -16.62 3.49 -0.44
N ILE A 194 -15.99 2.41 -0.90
CA ILE A 194 -15.65 1.25 -0.05
C ILE A 194 -14.71 1.69 1.07
N SER A 195 -13.64 2.40 0.73
CA SER A 195 -12.64 2.91 1.68
C SER A 195 -13.29 3.83 2.74
N ALA A 196 -14.15 4.75 2.31
CA ALA A 196 -14.88 5.64 3.22
C ALA A 196 -15.83 4.88 4.14
N ALA A 197 -16.57 3.90 3.61
CA ALA A 197 -17.49 3.07 4.40
C ALA A 197 -16.76 2.22 5.46
N VAL A 198 -15.61 1.65 5.10
CA VAL A 198 -14.79 0.85 6.04
C VAL A 198 -14.21 1.75 7.14
N ARG A 199 -13.64 2.91 6.78
CA ARG A 199 -13.08 3.85 7.77
C ARG A 199 -14.08 4.34 8.79
N ARG A 200 -15.35 4.61 8.39
CA ARG A 200 -16.43 5.02 9.32
C ARG A 200 -16.78 3.96 10.36
N ARG A 201 -16.38 2.70 10.18
CA ARG A 201 -16.63 1.62 11.14
C ARG A 201 -15.45 1.38 12.08
N ILE A 202 -14.29 1.96 11.77
CA ILE A 202 -13.04 1.76 12.52
C ILE A 202 -12.79 2.95 13.46
N THR A 203 -13.23 4.14 13.05
CA THR A 203 -13.23 5.37 13.86
C THR A 203 -14.60 5.59 14.50
#